data_cd406d54face4c9b686147102381b88b
#
_entry.id   cd406d54face4c9b686147102381b88b
#
_cell.length_a   1.000
_cell.length_b   1.000
_cell.length_c   1.000
_cell.angle_alpha   90.00
_cell.angle_beta   90.00
_cell.angle_gamma   90.00
#
_symmetry.space_group_name_H-M   'P 1'
#
loop_
_entity.id
_entity.type
_entity.pdbx_description
1 polymer ?
#
loop_
_entity_poly.entity_id
_entity_poly.type
_entity_poly.pdbx_seq_one_letter_code
_entity_poly.pdbx_strand_id
1 'polypeptide(L)'
;MKCFYASVECAERGLNPFETNLVVADLSRGSGTICLAISPKLKAQGVRNRCRLYEIPKTIEYEAAPPRMQLYIEYAADIYSIYLDYFSPDDIHVYSIDEVFIDATSYLKKWFQTKGTNKKRIILVWI
;
A
#
# COMPACT_ATOMS: atom_id res chain seq x y z
N MET A 1 1.07 -1.06 3.46
CA MET A 1 0.62 0.35 3.44
C MET A 1 -0.83 0.40 2.93
N LYS A 2 -1.75 0.72 3.79
CA LYS A 2 -3.19 0.67 3.49
C LYS A 2 -3.67 1.75 2.49
N CYS A 3 -2.73 2.33 1.74
CA CYS A 3 -2.99 3.37 0.72
C CYS A 3 -2.56 2.93 -0.68
N PHE A 4 -2.17 1.68 -0.88
CA PHE A 4 -1.56 1.23 -2.14
C PHE A 4 -2.45 1.53 -3.35
N TYR A 5 -3.71 1.10 -3.33
CA TYR A 5 -4.61 1.32 -4.47
C TYR A 5 -4.83 2.82 -4.77
N ALA A 6 -4.96 3.63 -3.72
CA ALA A 6 -5.09 5.08 -3.91
C ALA A 6 -3.80 5.71 -4.46
N SER A 7 -2.63 5.21 -4.06
CA SER A 7 -1.34 5.66 -4.61
C SER A 7 -1.18 5.27 -6.07
N VAL A 8 -1.61 4.07 -6.48
CA VAL A 8 -1.63 3.65 -7.89
C VAL A 8 -2.54 4.57 -8.71
N GLU A 9 -3.75 4.85 -8.21
CA GLU A 9 -4.69 5.74 -8.90
C GLU A 9 -4.15 7.18 -9.04
N CYS A 10 -3.44 7.67 -8.03
CA CYS A 10 -2.75 8.95 -8.13
C CYS A 10 -1.64 8.91 -9.18
N ALA A 11 -0.81 7.86 -9.18
CA ALA A 11 0.27 7.71 -10.16
C ALA A 11 -0.24 7.67 -11.60
N GLU A 12 -1.31 6.94 -11.87
CA GLU A 12 -1.97 6.86 -13.18
C GLU A 12 -2.50 8.22 -13.68
N ARG A 13 -2.85 9.11 -12.75
CA ARG A 13 -3.32 10.46 -13.04
C ARG A 13 -2.21 11.52 -13.02
N GLY A 14 -0.95 11.11 -12.78
CA GLY A 14 0.16 12.04 -12.63
C GLY A 14 0.06 12.92 -11.38
N LEU A 15 -0.63 12.45 -10.33
CA LEU A 15 -0.87 13.17 -9.10
C LEU A 15 0.03 12.66 -7.96
N ASN A 16 0.42 13.58 -7.08
CA ASN A 16 1.15 13.21 -5.86
C ASN A 16 0.17 12.73 -4.78
N PRO A 17 0.26 11.48 -4.31
CA PRO A 17 -0.67 10.94 -3.31
C PRO A 17 -0.58 11.64 -1.94
N PHE A 18 0.53 12.31 -1.64
CA PHE A 18 0.70 13.10 -0.42
C PHE A 18 0.07 14.50 -0.49
N GLU A 19 -0.32 14.94 -1.69
CA GLU A 19 -0.90 16.25 -1.94
C GLU A 19 -2.35 16.16 -2.46
N THR A 20 -2.80 14.97 -2.82
CA THR A 20 -4.11 14.75 -3.44
C THR A 20 -5.05 14.00 -2.50
N ASN A 21 -6.27 14.49 -2.35
CA ASN A 21 -7.34 13.78 -1.68
C ASN A 21 -8.02 12.83 -2.66
N LEU A 22 -7.73 11.54 -2.56
CA LEU A 22 -8.30 10.52 -3.43
C LEU A 22 -8.76 9.31 -2.61
N VAL A 23 -9.93 8.79 -2.95
CA VAL A 23 -10.45 7.53 -2.41
C VAL A 23 -10.67 6.54 -3.54
N VAL A 24 -10.48 5.26 -3.26
CA VAL A 24 -10.85 4.17 -4.16
C VAL A 24 -12.12 3.53 -3.63
N ALA A 25 -13.22 3.73 -4.34
CA ALA A 25 -14.53 3.22 -3.93
C ALA A 25 -15.44 3.00 -5.14
N ASP A 26 -16.31 2.01 -5.04
CA ASP A 26 -17.35 1.74 -6.05
C ASP A 26 -18.57 2.63 -5.78
N LEU A 27 -18.64 3.75 -6.49
CA LEU A 27 -19.72 4.72 -6.35
C LEU A 27 -21.09 4.18 -6.77
N SER A 28 -21.16 3.11 -7.59
CA SER A 28 -22.42 2.49 -8.00
C SER A 28 -23.19 1.91 -6.81
N ARG A 29 -22.52 1.63 -5.71
CA ARG A 29 -23.11 1.14 -4.45
C ARG A 29 -23.63 2.24 -3.53
N GLY A 30 -23.56 3.50 -3.93
CA GLY A 30 -24.02 4.65 -3.16
C GLY A 30 -23.05 5.07 -2.04
N SER A 31 -23.48 6.01 -1.20
CA SER A 31 -22.65 6.60 -0.13
C SER A 31 -22.29 5.64 1.00
N GLY A 32 -22.97 4.52 1.11
CA GLY A 32 -22.69 3.45 2.09
C GLY A 32 -21.55 2.52 1.68
N THR A 33 -20.96 2.68 0.47
CA THR A 33 -19.84 1.86 0.03
C THR A 33 -18.61 2.06 0.89
N ILE A 34 -17.81 1.01 1.04
CA ILE A 34 -16.56 1.06 1.78
C ILE A 34 -15.45 1.60 0.88
N CYS A 35 -14.67 2.55 1.38
CA CYS A 35 -13.45 3.00 0.73
C CYS A 35 -12.39 1.89 0.84
N LEU A 36 -12.04 1.27 -0.28
CA LEU A 36 -11.03 0.22 -0.33
C LEU A 36 -9.63 0.75 0.00
N ALA A 37 -9.36 1.98 -0.39
CA ALA A 37 -8.15 2.72 -0.04
C ALA A 37 -8.42 4.22 -0.03
N ILE A 38 -7.63 4.94 0.74
CA ILE A 38 -7.60 6.39 0.78
C ILE A 38 -6.16 6.88 0.62
N SER A 39 -5.99 8.07 0.03
CA SER A 39 -4.66 8.65 -0.14
C SER A 39 -3.99 8.97 1.20
N PRO A 40 -2.64 9.00 1.26
CA PRO A 40 -1.92 9.43 2.45
C PRO A 40 -2.33 10.82 2.95
N LYS A 41 -2.65 11.73 2.05
CA LYS A 41 -3.15 13.08 2.42
C LYS A 41 -4.46 13.02 3.18
N LEU A 42 -5.45 12.24 2.71
CA LEU A 42 -6.72 12.06 3.42
C LEU A 42 -6.51 11.42 4.80
N LYS A 43 -5.62 10.44 4.87
CA LYS A 43 -5.26 9.81 6.14
C LYS A 43 -4.65 10.80 7.13
N ALA A 44 -3.78 11.70 6.65
CA ALA A 44 -3.19 12.76 7.47
C ALA A 44 -4.25 13.76 8.00
N GLN A 45 -5.37 13.91 7.31
CA GLN A 45 -6.50 14.72 7.75
C GLN A 45 -7.47 14.00 8.71
N GLY A 46 -7.11 12.81 9.19
CA GLY A 46 -7.88 12.04 10.16
C GLY A 46 -8.96 11.12 9.57
N VAL A 47 -9.06 11.02 8.24
CA VAL A 47 -9.97 10.07 7.59
C VAL A 47 -9.47 8.64 7.84
N ARG A 48 -10.36 7.77 8.34
CA ARG A 48 -10.02 6.40 8.63
C ARG A 48 -9.97 5.57 7.35
N ASN A 49 -9.00 4.67 7.30
CA ASN A 49 -8.97 3.67 6.25
C ASN A 49 -10.17 2.72 6.33
N ARG A 50 -10.68 2.28 5.18
CA ARG A 50 -11.88 1.45 5.06
C ARG A 50 -13.13 2.08 5.70
N CYS A 51 -13.19 3.41 5.78
CA CYS A 51 -14.40 4.11 6.16
C CYS A 51 -15.45 3.97 5.06
N ARG A 52 -16.69 4.27 5.38
CA ARG A 52 -17.74 4.45 4.37
C ARG A 52 -17.67 5.87 3.80
N LEU A 53 -18.10 6.05 2.56
CA LEU A 53 -18.03 7.37 1.91
C LEU A 53 -18.72 8.47 2.73
N TYR A 54 -19.86 8.17 3.35
CA TYR A 54 -20.58 9.16 4.16
C TYR A 54 -19.84 9.56 5.45
N GLU A 55 -18.84 8.79 5.88
CA GLU A 55 -18.04 9.11 7.07
C GLU A 55 -16.94 10.15 6.78
N ILE A 56 -16.66 10.43 5.49
CA ILE A 56 -15.71 11.48 5.12
C ILE A 56 -16.35 12.84 5.38
N PRO A 57 -15.68 13.73 6.14
CA PRO A 57 -16.21 15.06 6.42
C PRO A 57 -16.58 15.82 5.15
N LYS A 58 -17.76 16.41 5.10
CA LYS A 58 -18.24 17.19 3.93
C LYS A 58 -17.40 18.42 3.62
N THR A 59 -16.56 18.85 4.55
CA THR A 59 -15.61 19.95 4.39
C THR A 59 -14.38 19.58 3.58
N ILE A 60 -14.15 18.28 3.37
CA ILE A 60 -13.01 17.75 2.61
C ILE A 60 -13.48 17.41 1.20
N GLU A 61 -12.96 18.13 0.22
CA GLU A 61 -13.14 17.77 -1.19
C GLU A 61 -12.17 16.62 -1.54
N TYR A 62 -12.66 15.62 -2.27
CA TYR A 62 -11.88 14.47 -2.70
C TYR A 62 -12.32 13.96 -4.06
N GLU A 63 -11.41 13.30 -4.76
CA GLU A 63 -11.69 12.54 -5.97
C GLU A 63 -11.98 11.09 -5.62
N ALA A 64 -13.04 10.51 -6.21
CA ALA A 64 -13.35 9.09 -6.05
C ALA A 64 -13.01 8.34 -7.34
N ALA A 65 -12.13 7.35 -7.21
CA ALA A 65 -11.73 6.47 -8.30
C ALA A 65 -12.41 5.10 -8.16
N PRO A 66 -13.01 4.55 -9.23
CA PRO A 66 -13.52 3.19 -9.21
C PRO A 66 -12.35 2.18 -9.06
N PRO A 67 -12.56 1.05 -8.37
CA PRO A 67 -11.52 0.03 -8.20
C PRO A 67 -11.10 -0.59 -9.54
N ARG A 68 -9.80 -0.73 -9.76
CA ARG A 68 -9.20 -1.39 -10.94
C ARG A 68 -8.23 -2.48 -10.48
N MET A 69 -8.77 -3.59 -9.97
CA MET A 69 -7.98 -4.66 -9.35
C MET A 69 -6.89 -5.23 -10.25
N GLN A 70 -7.17 -5.40 -11.55
CA GLN A 70 -6.16 -5.90 -12.49
C GLN A 70 -4.95 -4.96 -12.55
N LEU A 71 -5.18 -3.66 -12.63
CA LEU A 71 -4.11 -2.66 -12.62
C LEU A 71 -3.28 -2.72 -11.32
N TYR A 72 -3.92 -2.90 -10.18
CA TYR A 72 -3.21 -2.99 -8.89
C TYR A 72 -2.34 -4.25 -8.81
N ILE A 73 -2.82 -5.37 -9.37
CA ILE A 73 -2.05 -6.61 -9.47
C ILE A 73 -0.82 -6.41 -10.37
N GLU A 74 -0.95 -5.72 -11.50
CA GLU A 74 0.16 -5.40 -12.40
C GLU A 74 1.23 -4.55 -11.72
N TYR A 75 0.84 -3.48 -11.04
CA TYR A 75 1.76 -2.66 -10.23
C TYR A 75 2.44 -3.46 -9.12
N ALA A 76 1.69 -4.32 -8.43
CA ALA A 76 2.25 -5.18 -7.40
C ALA A 76 3.26 -6.18 -7.96
N ALA A 77 3.00 -6.75 -9.13
CA ALA A 77 3.93 -7.65 -9.81
C ALA A 77 5.23 -6.94 -10.23
N ASP A 78 5.14 -5.72 -10.72
CA ASP A 78 6.32 -4.91 -11.07
C ASP A 78 7.17 -4.62 -9.83
N ILE A 79 6.54 -4.25 -8.71
CA ILE A 79 7.24 -4.02 -7.45
C ILE A 79 7.86 -5.32 -6.91
N TYR A 80 7.16 -6.45 -7.02
CA TYR A 80 7.68 -7.75 -6.63
C TYR A 80 8.93 -8.13 -7.44
N SER A 81 8.94 -7.82 -8.74
CA SER A 81 10.13 -8.05 -9.59
C SER A 81 11.35 -7.29 -9.08
N ILE A 82 11.17 -6.08 -8.56
CA ILE A 82 12.25 -5.30 -7.95
C ILE A 82 12.79 -6.00 -6.69
N TYR A 83 11.92 -6.58 -5.86
CA TYR A 83 12.38 -7.34 -4.68
C TYR A 83 13.24 -8.55 -5.06
N LEU A 84 12.92 -9.22 -6.17
CA LEU A 84 13.71 -10.35 -6.69
C LEU A 84 15.13 -9.96 -7.12
N ASP A 85 15.38 -8.70 -7.44
CA ASP A 85 16.73 -8.20 -7.73
C ASP A 85 17.62 -8.13 -6.48
N TYR A 86 17.02 -8.06 -5.29
CA TYR A 86 17.74 -7.86 -4.02
C TYR A 86 17.66 -9.04 -3.07
N PHE A 87 16.61 -9.86 -3.16
CA PHE A 87 16.33 -10.96 -2.24
C PHE A 87 16.07 -12.25 -3.00
N SER A 88 16.48 -13.38 -2.41
CA SER A 88 16.12 -14.69 -2.94
C SER A 88 14.60 -14.91 -2.88
N PRO A 89 14.00 -15.57 -3.89
CA PRO A 89 12.59 -15.95 -3.86
C PRO A 89 12.20 -16.75 -2.61
N ASP A 90 13.11 -17.55 -2.08
CA ASP A 90 12.88 -18.38 -0.87
C ASP A 90 12.71 -17.52 0.39
N ASP A 91 13.24 -16.29 0.38
CA ASP A 91 13.17 -15.34 1.49
C ASP A 91 11.96 -14.38 1.39
N ILE A 92 11.23 -14.44 0.28
CA ILE A 92 10.08 -13.56 0.01
C ILE A 92 8.79 -14.35 0.12
N HIS A 93 7.88 -13.90 0.99
CA HIS A 93 6.57 -14.50 1.18
C HIS A 93 5.47 -13.50 0.87
N VAL A 94 4.80 -13.68 -0.26
CA VAL A 94 3.66 -12.85 -0.66
C VAL A 94 2.44 -13.25 0.14
N TYR A 95 1.91 -12.31 0.94
CA TYR A 95 0.72 -12.52 1.74
C TYR A 95 -0.56 -12.03 1.03
N SER A 96 -0.47 -10.87 0.39
CA SER A 96 -1.56 -10.30 -0.41
C SER A 96 -0.99 -9.41 -1.53
N ILE A 97 -1.86 -8.75 -2.30
CA ILE A 97 -1.45 -7.86 -3.40
C ILE A 97 -0.49 -6.77 -2.93
N ASP A 98 -0.68 -6.25 -1.72
CA ASP A 98 0.08 -5.12 -1.16
C ASP A 98 0.85 -5.47 0.12
N GLU A 99 0.96 -6.76 0.45
CA GLU A 99 1.66 -7.23 1.65
C GLU A 99 2.66 -8.34 1.32
N VAL A 100 3.92 -8.08 1.61
CA VAL A 100 5.02 -9.02 1.41
C VAL A 100 5.87 -9.11 2.67
N PHE A 101 6.21 -10.32 3.11
CA PHE A 101 7.16 -10.58 4.17
C PHE A 101 8.50 -10.96 3.55
N ILE A 102 9.58 -10.33 4.01
CA ILE A 102 10.93 -10.64 3.56
C ILE A 102 11.77 -11.06 4.77
N ASP A 103 12.37 -12.26 4.72
CA ASP A 103 13.39 -12.66 5.69
C ASP A 103 14.74 -12.03 5.32
N ALA A 104 15.02 -10.90 5.96
CA ALA A 104 16.24 -10.15 5.73
C ALA A 104 17.43 -10.60 6.61
N THR A 105 17.31 -11.71 7.34
CA THR A 105 18.31 -12.15 8.34
C THR A 105 19.70 -12.34 7.73
N SER A 106 19.78 -13.00 6.58
CA SER A 106 21.05 -13.28 5.89
C SER A 106 21.69 -12.02 5.30
N TYR A 107 20.89 -11.07 4.85
CA TYR A 107 21.33 -9.84 4.20
C TYR A 107 21.84 -8.81 5.21
N LEU A 108 21.24 -8.77 6.40
CA LEU A 108 21.61 -7.82 7.46
C LEU A 108 22.88 -8.23 8.21
N LYS A 109 23.28 -9.51 8.19
CA LYS A 109 24.52 -9.98 8.82
C LYS A 109 25.78 -9.31 8.27
N LYS A 110 25.79 -8.94 6.99
CA LYS A 110 26.90 -8.21 6.36
C LYS A 110 27.03 -6.75 6.84
N TRP A 111 25.93 -6.14 7.28
CA TRP A 111 25.89 -4.73 7.68
C TRP A 111 26.07 -4.52 9.18
N PHE A 112 25.73 -5.53 9.98
CA PHE A 112 25.80 -5.48 11.43
C PHE A 112 26.69 -6.59 11.97
N GLN A 113 28.01 -6.49 11.78
CA GLN A 113 29.01 -7.33 12.45
C GLN A 113 29.14 -6.97 13.94
N THR A 114 28.05 -6.70 14.65
CA THR A 114 28.10 -6.44 16.08
C THR A 114 26.98 -7.13 16.82
N LYS A 115 27.41 -8.07 17.67
CA LYS A 115 26.69 -8.70 18.80
C LYS A 115 25.63 -9.74 18.48
N GLY A 116 26.05 -10.99 18.50
CA GLY A 116 25.46 -12.22 18.99
C GLY A 116 24.00 -12.30 19.40
N THR A 117 23.07 -12.01 18.51
CA THR A 117 21.69 -12.40 18.70
C THR A 117 21.18 -13.10 17.45
N ASN A 118 21.03 -14.42 17.53
CA ASN A 118 20.40 -15.28 16.50
C ASN A 118 18.88 -15.04 16.38
N LYS A 119 18.43 -13.81 16.39
CA LYS A 119 17.01 -13.50 16.14
C LYS A 119 16.79 -13.35 14.64
N LYS A 120 15.91 -14.18 14.06
CA LYS A 120 15.40 -13.94 12.71
C LYS A 120 14.79 -12.55 12.64
N ARG A 121 15.20 -11.76 11.64
CA ARG A 121 14.65 -10.43 11.39
C ARG A 121 13.77 -10.50 10.16
N ILE A 122 12.48 -10.64 10.40
CA ILE A 122 11.47 -10.56 9.35
C ILE A 122 11.10 -9.10 9.19
N ILE A 123 11.24 -8.60 7.98
CA ILE A 123 10.78 -7.25 7.61
C ILE A 123 9.45 -7.41 6.89
N LEU A 124 8.41 -6.83 7.45
CA LEU A 124 7.14 -6.68 6.76
C LEU A 124 7.27 -5.49 5.81
N VAL A 125 7.24 -5.77 4.53
CA VAL A 125 7.22 -4.73 3.51
C VAL A 125 5.77 -4.55 3.04
N TRP A 126 5.28 -3.34 3.20
CA TRP A 126 4.01 -2.90 2.63
C TRP A 126 4.30 -2.22 1.30
N ILE A 127 3.71 -2.73 0.29
CA ILE A 127 3.76 -2.10 -1.04
C ILE A 127 2.88 -0.85 -1.05
#